data_6d25b9893e85ceb07f713c025bef6fd8
#
_entry.id   6d25b9893e85ceb07f713c025bef6fd8
#
_cell.length_a   1.000
_cell.length_b   1.000
_cell.length_c   1.000
_cell.angle_alpha   90.00
_cell.angle_beta   90.00
_cell.angle_gamma   90.00
#
_symmetry.space_group_name_H-M   'P 1'
#
loop_
_entity.id
_entity.type
_entity.pdbx_description
1 polymer ?
#
loop_
_entity_poly.entity_id
_entity_poly.type
_entity_poly.pdbx_seq_one_letter_code
_entity_poly.pdbx_strand_id
1 'polypeptide(L)'
;MSTRRALPTRQQANSRRIRYAAPALEKGLDVLELLASVSEALNHSEIARHLGRTINEVFRMLVCLEERGYISRTGSDERYQLTLKLFEIVHQHHPLQRLIVQARPLMQQVANSTGQSCHLAMLNSAEVVVVAQVDAPRNMGFSVRLGANVDLLNTASGHVILAFQGDQVHTGVLAAWRRRSRRPIPGRLARHLDEIRRRGYEELASYQVHGVVNISFPILNQHGEAIAAMAVPFLPRIGDSVGPPQVKEALDVASRTLSSAIGGNKLALNSGVLQ
;
A
#
# COMPACT_ATOMS: atom_id res chain seq x y z
N MET A 1 -26.70 55.60 -28.48
CA MET A 1 -27.26 54.69 -27.45
C MET A 1 -26.62 53.33 -27.67
N SER A 2 -25.59 53.02 -26.89
CA SER A 2 -24.78 51.81 -27.08
C SER A 2 -25.03 50.89 -25.86
N THR A 3 -25.71 49.78 -26.07
CA THR A 3 -26.03 48.78 -25.06
C THR A 3 -24.83 47.85 -24.87
N ARG A 4 -24.10 48.02 -23.78
CA ARG A 4 -23.04 47.11 -23.31
C ARG A 4 -23.68 45.77 -22.84
N ARG A 5 -23.42 44.74 -23.59
CA ARG A 5 -23.75 43.34 -23.23
C ARG A 5 -22.79 42.88 -22.12
N ALA A 6 -23.31 42.66 -20.95
CA ALA A 6 -22.56 42.14 -19.82
C ALA A 6 -22.11 40.69 -20.09
N LEU A 7 -20.82 40.41 -19.84
CA LEU A 7 -20.26 39.08 -19.86
C LEU A 7 -20.76 38.25 -18.63
N PRO A 8 -21.12 36.99 -18.79
CA PRO A 8 -21.57 36.19 -17.67
C PRO A 8 -20.39 35.87 -16.72
N THR A 9 -20.64 36.11 -15.45
CA THR A 9 -19.78 35.82 -14.31
C THR A 9 -19.43 34.34 -14.21
N ARG A 10 -18.18 34.09 -13.91
CA ARG A 10 -17.50 32.80 -13.70
C ARG A 10 -18.00 32.14 -12.41
N GLN A 11 -19.28 31.75 -12.31
CA GLN A 11 -19.87 30.92 -11.28
C GLN A 11 -20.69 29.83 -11.95
N GLN A 12 -20.33 28.57 -11.65
CA GLN A 12 -20.99 27.31 -12.01
C GLN A 12 -20.12 26.38 -12.88
N ALA A 13 -18.98 25.98 -12.34
CA ALA A 13 -18.36 24.69 -12.69
C ALA A 13 -18.04 23.91 -11.40
N ASN A 14 -19.03 23.84 -10.52
CA ASN A 14 -18.98 22.88 -9.42
C ASN A 14 -19.78 21.67 -9.91
N SER A 15 -19.11 20.79 -10.67
CA SER A 15 -19.67 19.49 -10.99
C SER A 15 -19.86 18.74 -9.66
N ARG A 16 -21.09 18.79 -9.15
CA ARG A 16 -21.58 17.86 -8.13
C ARG A 16 -21.33 16.46 -8.67
N ARG A 17 -20.21 15.84 -8.30
CA ARG A 17 -20.12 14.38 -8.34
C ARG A 17 -21.32 13.89 -7.55
N ILE A 18 -22.29 13.31 -8.21
CA ILE A 18 -23.34 12.54 -7.58
C ILE A 18 -22.61 11.47 -6.77
N ARG A 19 -22.50 11.68 -5.47
CA ARG A 19 -21.99 10.68 -4.53
C ARG A 19 -23.12 9.67 -4.42
N TYR A 20 -23.06 8.61 -5.19
CA TYR A 20 -23.93 7.47 -4.97
C TYR A 20 -23.63 6.94 -3.57
N ALA A 21 -24.42 7.34 -2.62
CA ALA A 21 -24.36 6.80 -1.26
C ALA A 21 -25.05 5.45 -1.26
N ALA A 22 -24.38 4.44 -0.70
CA ALA A 22 -24.97 3.14 -0.38
C ALA A 22 -24.92 2.93 1.14
N PRO A 23 -25.79 3.62 1.91
CA PRO A 23 -25.65 3.70 3.37
C PRO A 23 -25.63 2.35 4.08
N ALA A 24 -26.34 1.35 3.55
CA ALA A 24 -26.33 0.01 4.11
C ALA A 24 -24.97 -0.68 3.90
N LEU A 25 -24.37 -0.53 2.72
CA LEU A 25 -23.05 -1.08 2.44
C LEU A 25 -21.97 -0.40 3.29
N GLU A 26 -22.00 0.93 3.38
CA GLU A 26 -21.06 1.69 4.21
C GLU A 26 -21.11 1.21 5.67
N LYS A 27 -22.30 1.04 6.23
CA LYS A 27 -22.50 0.53 7.60
C LYS A 27 -21.96 -0.90 7.77
N GLY A 28 -22.15 -1.77 6.78
CA GLY A 28 -21.63 -3.14 6.81
C GLY A 28 -20.11 -3.16 6.78
N LEU A 29 -19.48 -2.32 5.97
CA LEU A 29 -18.03 -2.17 5.91
C LEU A 29 -17.47 -1.60 7.22
N ASP A 30 -18.11 -0.57 7.82
CA ASP A 30 -17.74 -0.03 9.12
C ASP A 30 -17.71 -1.12 10.21
N VAL A 31 -18.67 -2.05 10.21
CA VAL A 31 -18.72 -3.18 11.15
C VAL A 31 -17.52 -4.13 10.95
N LEU A 32 -17.20 -4.50 9.69
CA LEU A 32 -16.06 -5.36 9.39
C LEU A 32 -14.74 -4.71 9.80
N GLU A 33 -14.56 -3.44 9.48
CA GLU A 33 -13.35 -2.68 9.83
C GLU A 33 -13.18 -2.54 11.36
N LEU A 34 -14.27 -2.29 12.09
CA LEU A 34 -14.25 -2.26 13.55
C LEU A 34 -13.82 -3.60 14.12
N LEU A 35 -14.46 -4.71 13.71
CA LEU A 35 -14.15 -6.05 14.22
C LEU A 35 -12.73 -6.50 13.85
N ALA A 36 -12.17 -5.99 12.74
CA ALA A 36 -10.78 -6.24 12.38
C ALA A 36 -9.78 -5.46 13.25
N SER A 37 -10.21 -4.35 13.87
CA SER A 37 -9.34 -3.49 14.67
C SER A 37 -9.24 -3.87 16.15
N VAL A 38 -10.12 -4.74 16.62
CA VAL A 38 -10.20 -5.18 18.02
C VAL A 38 -9.74 -6.63 18.17
N SER A 39 -9.20 -6.97 19.34
CA SER A 39 -8.76 -8.34 19.65
C SER A 39 -9.87 -9.20 20.25
N GLU A 40 -10.91 -8.59 20.78
CA GLU A 40 -12.00 -9.27 21.49
C GLU A 40 -13.29 -9.19 20.69
N ALA A 41 -14.12 -10.21 20.81
CA ALA A 41 -15.46 -10.21 20.24
C ALA A 41 -16.34 -9.15 20.94
N LEU A 42 -17.15 -8.41 20.18
CA LEU A 42 -18.03 -7.35 20.66
C LEU A 42 -19.50 -7.74 20.53
N ASN A 43 -20.33 -7.35 21.51
CA ASN A 43 -21.78 -7.47 21.39
C ASN A 43 -22.36 -6.32 20.53
N HIS A 44 -23.62 -6.46 20.12
CA HIS A 44 -24.30 -5.49 19.24
C HIS A 44 -24.35 -4.05 19.82
N SER A 45 -24.46 -3.91 21.15
CA SER A 45 -24.50 -2.62 21.83
C SER A 45 -23.13 -1.95 21.86
N GLU A 46 -22.07 -2.73 22.05
CA GLU A 46 -20.67 -2.27 21.99
C GLU A 46 -20.33 -1.80 20.58
N ILE A 47 -20.69 -2.58 19.55
CA ILE A 47 -20.49 -2.22 18.14
C ILE A 47 -21.22 -0.91 17.80
N ALA A 48 -22.51 -0.79 18.20
CA ALA A 48 -23.29 0.41 17.97
C ALA A 48 -22.66 1.64 18.61
N ARG A 49 -22.17 1.52 19.83
CA ARG A 49 -21.48 2.59 20.56
C ARG A 49 -20.18 3.01 19.87
N HIS A 50 -19.34 2.04 19.46
CA HIS A 50 -18.07 2.33 18.77
C HIS A 50 -18.28 3.05 17.43
N LEU A 51 -19.33 2.68 16.71
CA LEU A 51 -19.64 3.26 15.40
C LEU A 51 -20.51 4.55 15.48
N GLY A 52 -20.96 4.95 16.68
CA GLY A 52 -21.86 6.09 16.84
C GLY A 52 -23.21 5.90 16.13
N ARG A 53 -23.72 4.64 16.10
CA ARG A 53 -24.95 4.26 15.40
C ARG A 53 -26.00 3.69 16.36
N THR A 54 -27.25 3.59 15.87
CA THR A 54 -28.32 2.93 16.64
C THR A 54 -28.17 1.41 16.60
N ILE A 55 -28.63 0.73 17.65
CA ILE A 55 -28.63 -0.74 17.75
C ILE A 55 -29.36 -1.36 16.56
N ASN A 56 -30.52 -0.82 16.17
CA ASN A 56 -31.31 -1.35 15.05
C ASN A 56 -30.61 -1.23 13.70
N GLU A 57 -29.81 -0.18 13.47
CA GLU A 57 -29.00 -0.07 12.25
C GLU A 57 -27.91 -1.11 12.20
N VAL A 58 -27.21 -1.30 13.31
CA VAL A 58 -26.12 -2.29 13.43
C VAL A 58 -26.67 -3.71 13.32
N PHE A 59 -27.77 -4.02 13.99
CA PHE A 59 -28.36 -5.36 14.00
C PHE A 59 -28.65 -5.90 12.59
N ARG A 60 -29.26 -5.07 11.73
CA ARG A 60 -29.52 -5.51 10.33
C ARG A 60 -28.25 -5.81 9.55
N MET A 61 -27.16 -5.08 9.80
CA MET A 61 -25.86 -5.34 9.16
C MET A 61 -25.22 -6.61 9.71
N LEU A 62 -25.31 -6.84 11.03
CA LEU A 62 -24.80 -8.06 11.67
C LEU A 62 -25.51 -9.30 11.13
N VAL A 63 -26.84 -9.30 11.04
CA VAL A 63 -27.60 -10.41 10.46
C VAL A 63 -27.12 -10.72 9.03
N CYS A 64 -27.03 -9.71 8.17
CA CYS A 64 -26.57 -9.90 6.80
C CYS A 64 -25.14 -10.43 6.72
N LEU A 65 -24.22 -9.89 7.51
CA LEU A 65 -22.82 -10.31 7.52
C LEU A 65 -22.65 -11.73 8.08
N GLU A 66 -23.44 -12.11 9.08
CA GLU A 66 -23.47 -13.45 9.66
C GLU A 66 -24.01 -14.48 8.65
N GLU A 67 -25.17 -14.21 8.03
CA GLU A 67 -25.75 -15.07 6.99
C GLU A 67 -24.79 -15.28 5.80
N ARG A 68 -23.99 -14.28 5.47
CA ARG A 68 -22.97 -14.36 4.42
C ARG A 68 -21.64 -14.96 4.91
N GLY A 69 -21.53 -15.31 6.18
CA GLY A 69 -20.37 -15.97 6.79
C GLY A 69 -19.16 -15.07 7.00
N TYR A 70 -19.28 -13.75 6.98
CA TYR A 70 -18.18 -12.81 7.27
C TYR A 70 -17.89 -12.69 8.75
N ILE A 71 -18.91 -12.84 9.57
CA ILE A 71 -18.83 -12.81 11.05
C ILE A 71 -19.51 -14.03 11.62
N SER A 72 -19.18 -14.38 12.85
CA SER A 72 -19.84 -15.43 13.64
C SER A 72 -20.12 -14.96 15.03
N ARG A 73 -21.16 -15.53 15.66
CA ARG A 73 -21.42 -15.34 17.09
C ARG A 73 -20.60 -16.30 17.91
N THR A 74 -20.14 -15.83 19.05
CA THR A 74 -19.38 -16.63 20.03
C THR A 74 -19.91 -16.39 21.44
N GLY A 75 -19.91 -17.47 22.24
CA GLY A 75 -20.33 -17.41 23.64
C GLY A 75 -21.83 -17.28 23.88
N SER A 76 -22.19 -17.28 25.16
CA SER A 76 -23.58 -17.10 25.64
C SER A 76 -24.08 -15.66 25.47
N ASP A 77 -23.18 -14.70 25.31
CA ASP A 77 -23.45 -13.25 25.29
C ASP A 77 -23.64 -12.69 23.88
N GLU A 78 -23.83 -13.58 22.89
CA GLU A 78 -24.02 -13.20 21.47
C GLU A 78 -22.97 -12.18 20.98
N ARG A 79 -21.69 -12.44 21.23
CA ARG A 79 -20.61 -11.60 20.77
C ARG A 79 -20.20 -11.96 19.35
N TYR A 80 -19.90 -10.95 18.54
CA TYR A 80 -19.55 -11.06 17.13
C TYR A 80 -18.02 -10.95 16.94
N GLN A 81 -17.48 -11.79 16.06
CA GLN A 81 -16.09 -11.76 15.61
C GLN A 81 -16.00 -12.05 14.12
N LEU A 82 -14.90 -11.66 13.48
CA LEU A 82 -14.63 -12.01 12.10
C LEU A 82 -14.41 -13.52 11.94
N THR A 83 -14.88 -14.07 10.82
CA THR A 83 -14.52 -15.41 10.35
C THR A 83 -13.30 -15.35 9.42
N LEU A 84 -12.87 -16.50 8.91
CA LEU A 84 -11.84 -16.60 7.88
C LEU A 84 -12.33 -16.20 6.47
N LYS A 85 -13.59 -15.79 6.31
CA LYS A 85 -14.18 -15.50 4.99
C LYS A 85 -13.45 -14.44 4.19
N LEU A 86 -13.02 -13.35 4.85
CA LEU A 86 -12.21 -12.31 4.18
C LEU A 86 -10.85 -12.86 3.73
N PHE A 87 -10.23 -13.72 4.55
CA PHE A 87 -8.98 -14.40 4.18
C PHE A 87 -9.17 -15.29 2.95
N GLU A 88 -10.25 -16.09 2.88
CA GLU A 88 -10.58 -16.91 1.71
C GLU A 88 -10.73 -16.04 0.44
N ILE A 89 -11.46 -14.94 0.52
CA ILE A 89 -11.68 -14.04 -0.62
C ILE A 89 -10.36 -13.46 -1.12
N VAL A 90 -9.51 -12.98 -0.23
CA VAL A 90 -8.18 -12.45 -0.59
C VAL A 90 -7.31 -13.53 -1.22
N HIS A 91 -7.38 -14.78 -0.72
CA HIS A 91 -6.60 -15.89 -1.24
C HIS A 91 -7.12 -16.42 -2.60
N GLN A 92 -8.34 -16.12 -2.98
CA GLN A 92 -8.86 -16.39 -4.32
C GLN A 92 -8.34 -15.39 -5.38
N HIS A 93 -7.68 -14.30 -4.97
CA HIS A 93 -7.08 -13.33 -5.89
C HIS A 93 -5.73 -13.85 -6.42
N HIS A 94 -5.77 -14.75 -7.38
CA HIS A 94 -4.62 -15.48 -7.93
C HIS A 94 -3.39 -14.62 -8.29
N PRO A 95 -3.49 -13.42 -8.93
CA PRO A 95 -2.31 -12.62 -9.27
C PRO A 95 -1.52 -12.17 -8.04
N LEU A 96 -2.20 -11.68 -7.00
CA LEU A 96 -1.55 -11.25 -5.75
C LEU A 96 -0.92 -12.43 -5.02
N GLN A 97 -1.61 -13.57 -4.93
CA GLN A 97 -1.11 -14.77 -4.31
C GLN A 97 0.16 -15.28 -5.00
N ARG A 98 0.16 -15.37 -6.33
CA ARG A 98 1.34 -15.80 -7.10
C ARG A 98 2.53 -14.90 -6.84
N LEU A 99 2.32 -13.57 -6.82
CA LEU A 99 3.37 -12.61 -6.53
C LEU A 99 3.94 -12.82 -5.11
N ILE A 100 3.09 -12.95 -4.08
CA ILE A 100 3.52 -13.15 -2.70
C ILE A 100 4.28 -14.46 -2.52
N VAL A 101 3.78 -15.57 -3.08
CA VAL A 101 4.42 -16.89 -2.99
C VAL A 101 5.82 -16.87 -3.60
N GLN A 102 6.00 -16.20 -4.74
CA GLN A 102 7.30 -16.07 -5.38
C GLN A 102 8.22 -15.05 -4.69
N ALA A 103 7.67 -13.99 -4.11
CA ALA A 103 8.44 -12.97 -3.42
C ALA A 103 9.01 -13.45 -2.08
N ARG A 104 8.25 -14.23 -1.30
CA ARG A 104 8.60 -14.62 0.08
C ARG A 104 10.00 -15.23 0.21
N PRO A 105 10.40 -16.25 -0.58
CA PRO A 105 11.74 -16.83 -0.47
C PRO A 105 12.84 -15.82 -0.79
N LEU A 106 12.62 -14.94 -1.76
CA LEU A 106 13.59 -13.90 -2.13
C LEU A 106 13.71 -12.82 -1.04
N MET A 107 12.59 -12.39 -0.46
CA MET A 107 12.57 -11.50 0.70
C MET A 107 13.27 -12.11 1.91
N GLN A 108 13.11 -13.41 2.15
CA GLN A 108 13.81 -14.13 3.21
C GLN A 108 15.32 -14.14 2.99
N GLN A 109 15.78 -14.34 1.74
CA GLN A 109 17.20 -14.26 1.39
C GLN A 109 17.76 -12.85 1.64
N VAL A 110 17.03 -11.80 1.23
CA VAL A 110 17.40 -10.41 1.52
C VAL A 110 17.49 -10.18 3.04
N ALA A 111 16.50 -10.61 3.79
CA ALA A 111 16.50 -10.43 5.26
C ALA A 111 17.67 -11.16 5.92
N ASN A 112 17.97 -12.40 5.49
CA ASN A 112 19.06 -13.20 6.06
C ASN A 112 20.44 -12.61 5.73
N SER A 113 20.64 -12.15 4.49
CA SER A 113 21.95 -11.61 4.06
C SER A 113 22.22 -10.21 4.61
N THR A 114 21.18 -9.42 4.85
CA THR A 114 21.33 -8.03 5.31
C THR A 114 21.15 -7.86 6.81
N GLY A 115 20.54 -8.84 7.50
CA GLY A 115 20.12 -8.72 8.90
C GLY A 115 19.02 -7.69 9.12
N GLN A 116 18.33 -7.24 8.08
CA GLN A 116 17.27 -6.24 8.09
C GLN A 116 15.92 -6.89 7.71
N SER A 117 14.81 -6.27 8.06
CA SER A 117 13.51 -6.69 7.55
C SER A 117 13.35 -6.34 6.07
N CYS A 118 12.47 -7.06 5.38
CA CYS A 118 12.14 -6.80 3.98
C CYS A 118 10.62 -6.81 3.79
N HIS A 119 10.08 -5.89 3.01
CA HIS A 119 8.67 -5.87 2.68
C HIS A 119 8.42 -5.66 1.19
N LEU A 120 7.27 -6.15 0.74
CA LEU A 120 6.74 -5.94 -0.59
C LEU A 120 5.54 -5.01 -0.50
N ALA A 121 5.52 -3.96 -1.30
CA ALA A 121 4.49 -2.94 -1.29
C ALA A 121 3.90 -2.75 -2.69
N MET A 122 2.60 -2.48 -2.76
CA MET A 122 1.86 -2.28 -4.02
C MET A 122 1.04 -1.00 -3.98
N LEU A 123 0.83 -0.43 -5.16
CA LEU A 123 -0.04 0.73 -5.32
C LEU A 123 -1.51 0.33 -5.08
N ASN A 124 -2.17 1.08 -4.21
CA ASN A 124 -3.62 0.99 -3.99
C ASN A 124 -4.23 2.39 -4.09
N SER A 125 -4.80 2.72 -5.24
CA SER A 125 -5.39 4.05 -5.54
C SER A 125 -4.38 5.20 -5.39
N ALA A 126 -4.30 5.83 -4.24
CA ALA A 126 -3.42 6.97 -3.95
C ALA A 126 -2.44 6.71 -2.80
N GLU A 127 -2.35 5.48 -2.36
CA GLU A 127 -1.47 5.01 -1.28
C GLU A 127 -0.71 3.77 -1.72
N VAL A 128 0.23 3.38 -0.91
CA VAL A 128 0.99 2.15 -1.08
C VAL A 128 0.70 1.24 0.10
N VAL A 129 0.32 -0.01 -0.17
CA VAL A 129 -0.03 -1.01 0.84
C VAL A 129 1.07 -2.06 0.92
N VAL A 130 1.49 -2.40 2.12
CA VAL A 130 2.43 -3.51 2.37
C VAL A 130 1.66 -4.83 2.26
N VAL A 131 1.97 -5.64 1.24
CA VAL A 131 1.26 -6.90 0.92
C VAL A 131 2.01 -8.13 1.37
N ALA A 132 3.31 -8.02 1.64
CA ALA A 132 4.11 -9.07 2.27
C ALA A 132 5.23 -8.46 3.11
N GLN A 133 5.64 -9.17 4.16
CA GLN A 133 6.70 -8.76 5.06
C GLN A 133 7.48 -9.98 5.54
N VAL A 134 8.77 -9.79 5.74
CA VAL A 134 9.70 -10.72 6.40
C VAL A 134 10.46 -9.94 7.46
N ASP A 135 10.47 -10.42 8.67
CA ASP A 135 11.19 -9.79 9.77
C ASP A 135 12.71 -9.98 9.67
N ALA A 136 13.45 -9.09 10.31
CA ALA A 136 14.87 -9.25 10.48
C ALA A 136 15.15 -10.55 11.28
N PRO A 137 16.18 -11.35 10.89
CA PRO A 137 16.47 -12.64 11.52
C PRO A 137 17.07 -12.52 12.93
N ARG A 138 17.10 -11.34 13.50
CA ARG A 138 17.70 -11.00 14.80
C ARG A 138 16.63 -10.65 15.84
N ASN A 139 17.02 -10.65 17.12
CA ASN A 139 16.12 -10.33 18.24
C ASN A 139 15.55 -8.91 18.21
N MET A 140 16.18 -7.98 17.49
CA MET A 140 15.72 -6.60 17.33
C MET A 140 15.77 -6.19 15.86
N GLY A 141 14.70 -5.58 15.38
CA GLY A 141 14.57 -5.12 14.00
C GLY A 141 13.50 -4.04 13.88
N PHE A 142 13.61 -3.22 12.85
CA PHE A 142 12.56 -2.30 12.45
C PHE A 142 11.84 -2.90 11.24
N SER A 143 10.52 -2.98 11.29
CA SER A 143 9.72 -3.51 10.19
C SER A 143 8.46 -2.67 9.96
N VAL A 144 7.99 -2.64 8.71
CA VAL A 144 6.70 -2.05 8.34
C VAL A 144 5.65 -3.16 8.37
N ARG A 145 4.56 -2.94 9.08
CA ARG A 145 3.53 -3.98 9.29
C ARG A 145 2.84 -4.38 7.99
N LEU A 146 2.50 -5.65 7.89
CA LEU A 146 1.61 -6.17 6.85
C LEU A 146 0.26 -5.42 6.88
N GLY A 147 -0.27 -5.05 5.72
CA GLY A 147 -1.49 -4.27 5.59
C GLY A 147 -1.34 -2.77 5.87
N ALA A 148 -0.17 -2.30 6.29
CA ALA A 148 0.05 -0.88 6.52
C ALA A 148 -0.08 -0.08 5.22
N ASN A 149 -0.81 1.03 5.30
CA ASN A 149 -0.83 2.05 4.26
C ASN A 149 0.31 3.05 4.51
N VAL A 150 1.16 3.24 3.51
CA VAL A 150 2.26 4.21 3.55
C VAL A 150 2.04 5.30 2.50
N ASP A 151 2.54 6.49 2.79
CA ASP A 151 2.34 7.65 1.91
C ASP A 151 3.10 7.47 0.59
N LEU A 152 2.41 7.76 -0.52
CA LEU A 152 2.93 7.61 -1.87
C LEU A 152 4.11 8.53 -2.17
N LEU A 153 4.08 9.79 -1.70
CA LEU A 153 5.07 10.83 -2.03
C LEU A 153 6.13 11.07 -0.93
N ASN A 154 6.06 10.33 0.17
CA ASN A 154 7.02 10.45 1.28
C ASN A 154 7.77 9.14 1.56
N THR A 155 7.61 8.11 0.71
CA THR A 155 8.28 6.82 0.91
C THR A 155 9.05 6.38 -0.33
N ALA A 156 10.14 5.64 -0.12
CA ALA A 156 10.96 5.10 -1.20
C ALA A 156 10.14 4.14 -2.09
N SER A 157 9.30 3.30 -1.51
CA SER A 157 8.41 2.39 -2.25
C SER A 157 7.41 3.14 -3.12
N GLY A 158 6.83 4.23 -2.62
CA GLY A 158 5.91 5.07 -3.39
C GLY A 158 6.59 5.76 -4.56
N HIS A 159 7.78 6.33 -4.34
CA HIS A 159 8.56 6.96 -5.38
C HIS A 159 8.95 5.97 -6.48
N VAL A 160 9.45 4.78 -6.11
CA VAL A 160 9.82 3.72 -7.07
C VAL A 160 8.61 3.27 -7.89
N ILE A 161 7.47 3.01 -7.24
CA ILE A 161 6.26 2.60 -7.96
C ILE A 161 5.86 3.70 -8.96
N LEU A 162 5.81 4.96 -8.54
CA LEU A 162 5.46 6.07 -9.42
C LEU A 162 6.45 6.27 -10.56
N ALA A 163 7.75 6.13 -10.29
CA ALA A 163 8.79 6.32 -11.30
C ALA A 163 8.65 5.35 -12.48
N PHE A 164 8.12 4.15 -12.26
CA PHE A 164 7.95 3.12 -13.27
C PHE A 164 6.50 2.88 -13.69
N GLN A 165 5.58 3.84 -13.46
CA GLN A 165 4.21 3.77 -14.00
C GLN A 165 4.13 4.42 -15.38
N GLY A 166 3.17 3.93 -16.20
CA GLY A 166 2.79 4.59 -17.44
C GLY A 166 2.06 5.92 -17.18
N ASP A 167 2.11 6.85 -18.13
CA ASP A 167 1.65 8.24 -17.99
C ASP A 167 0.19 8.37 -17.52
N GLN A 168 -0.71 7.50 -18.00
CA GLN A 168 -2.13 7.53 -17.61
C GLN A 168 -2.33 7.18 -16.15
N VAL A 169 -1.66 6.11 -15.68
CA VAL A 169 -1.73 5.66 -14.27
C VAL A 169 -1.09 6.71 -13.39
N HIS A 170 0.10 7.19 -13.76
CA HIS A 170 0.83 8.24 -13.04
C HIS A 170 -0.04 9.48 -12.81
N THR A 171 -0.66 10.03 -13.87
CA THR A 171 -1.53 11.20 -13.78
C THR A 171 -2.76 10.95 -12.90
N GLY A 172 -3.40 9.80 -13.04
CA GLY A 172 -4.57 9.42 -12.26
C GLY A 172 -4.27 9.27 -10.77
N VAL A 173 -3.15 8.64 -10.45
CA VAL A 173 -2.68 8.41 -9.07
C VAL A 173 -2.33 9.73 -8.39
N LEU A 174 -1.58 10.61 -9.04
CA LEU A 174 -1.23 11.93 -8.49
C LEU A 174 -2.48 12.80 -8.27
N ALA A 175 -3.45 12.76 -9.18
CA ALA A 175 -4.71 13.46 -9.00
C ALA A 175 -5.51 12.91 -7.81
N ALA A 176 -5.52 11.60 -7.61
CA ALA A 176 -6.16 10.95 -6.46
C ALA A 176 -5.45 11.30 -5.14
N TRP A 177 -4.11 11.24 -5.13
CA TRP A 177 -3.31 11.62 -3.97
C TRP A 177 -3.54 13.08 -3.57
N ARG A 178 -3.54 14.01 -4.52
CA ARG A 178 -3.81 15.44 -4.27
C ARG A 178 -5.20 15.67 -3.65
N ARG A 179 -6.21 14.94 -4.12
CA ARG A 179 -7.58 15.03 -3.56
C ARG A 179 -7.64 14.55 -2.12
N ARG A 180 -6.93 13.45 -1.80
CA ARG A 180 -6.93 12.83 -0.47
C ARG A 180 -6.07 13.60 0.52
N SER A 181 -4.82 13.90 0.17
CA SER A 181 -3.85 14.56 1.05
C SER A 181 -4.16 16.04 1.27
N ARG A 182 -4.88 16.67 0.34
CA ARG A 182 -5.10 18.13 0.28
C ARG A 182 -3.80 18.93 0.22
N ARG A 183 -2.68 18.29 -0.15
CA ARG A 183 -1.35 18.89 -0.28
C ARG A 183 -1.00 19.14 -1.74
N PRO A 184 -0.18 20.15 -2.05
CA PRO A 184 0.36 20.34 -3.40
C PRO A 184 1.35 19.21 -3.72
N ILE A 185 1.40 18.80 -4.99
CA ILE A 185 2.44 17.91 -5.49
C ILE A 185 3.76 18.70 -5.49
N PRO A 186 4.86 18.12 -4.91
CA PRO A 186 6.15 18.79 -4.89
C PRO A 186 6.65 19.12 -6.31
N GLY A 187 7.05 20.35 -6.56
CA GLY A 187 7.48 20.81 -7.90
C GLY A 187 8.73 20.10 -8.43
N ARG A 188 9.52 19.46 -7.56
CA ARG A 188 10.70 18.68 -7.95
C ARG A 188 10.40 17.19 -8.21
N LEU A 189 9.16 16.76 -7.99
CA LEU A 189 8.80 15.33 -8.07
C LEU A 189 9.17 14.71 -9.43
N ALA A 190 8.79 15.36 -10.54
CA ALA A 190 9.04 14.81 -11.88
C ALA A 190 10.54 14.52 -12.10
N ARG A 191 11.40 15.50 -11.81
CA ARG A 191 12.86 15.35 -11.93
C ARG A 191 13.38 14.21 -11.03
N HIS A 192 12.89 14.13 -9.81
CA HIS A 192 13.27 13.09 -8.87
C HIS A 192 12.87 11.69 -9.37
N LEU A 193 11.67 11.53 -9.92
CA LEU A 193 11.22 10.27 -10.51
C LEU A 193 12.06 9.89 -11.75
N ASP A 194 12.48 10.85 -12.57
CA ASP A 194 13.39 10.60 -13.70
C ASP A 194 14.77 10.14 -13.24
N GLU A 195 15.27 10.66 -12.14
CA GLU A 195 16.50 10.19 -11.50
C GLU A 195 16.37 8.74 -10.99
N ILE A 196 15.22 8.39 -10.37
CA ILE A 196 14.93 7.02 -9.93
C ILE A 196 14.87 6.06 -11.14
N ARG A 197 14.20 6.45 -12.24
CA ARG A 197 14.18 5.63 -13.47
C ARG A 197 15.57 5.33 -13.99
N ARG A 198 16.48 6.32 -14.00
CA ARG A 198 17.85 6.17 -14.48
C ARG A 198 18.69 5.27 -13.59
N ARG A 199 18.59 5.38 -12.27
CA ARG A 199 19.39 4.59 -11.31
C ARG A 199 18.75 3.24 -10.96
N GLY A 200 17.45 3.04 -11.21
CA GLY A 200 16.74 1.79 -10.99
C GLY A 200 16.24 1.56 -9.57
N TYR A 201 16.47 2.46 -8.62
CA TYR A 201 16.07 2.32 -7.21
C TYR A 201 15.88 3.68 -6.53
N GLU A 202 15.29 3.64 -5.31
CA GLU A 202 15.25 4.80 -4.42
C GLU A 202 15.94 4.49 -3.10
N GLU A 203 16.68 5.48 -2.60
CA GLU A 203 17.26 5.49 -1.26
C GLU A 203 16.85 6.80 -0.59
N LEU A 204 16.01 6.71 0.43
CA LEU A 204 15.36 7.87 1.06
C LEU A 204 15.39 7.75 2.57
N ALA A 205 15.87 8.79 3.26
CA ALA A 205 15.76 8.87 4.72
C ALA A 205 14.28 8.77 5.13
N SER A 206 14.01 8.03 6.20
CA SER A 206 12.65 7.88 6.70
C SER A 206 12.12 9.22 7.21
N TYR A 207 10.91 9.57 6.82
CA TYR A 207 10.22 10.76 7.34
C TYR A 207 9.54 10.53 8.70
N GLN A 208 9.51 9.28 9.18
CA GLN A 208 8.85 8.89 10.43
C GLN A 208 9.82 8.47 11.53
N VAL A 209 10.98 7.94 11.18
CA VAL A 209 11.91 7.35 12.13
C VAL A 209 13.33 7.83 11.86
N HIS A 210 13.94 8.49 12.83
CA HIS A 210 15.33 8.95 12.73
C HIS A 210 16.30 7.78 12.57
N GLY A 211 17.29 7.96 11.69
CA GLY A 211 18.35 6.98 11.45
C GLY A 211 17.95 5.83 10.51
N VAL A 212 16.68 5.68 10.17
CA VAL A 212 16.23 4.70 9.17
C VAL A 212 16.39 5.28 7.76
N VAL A 213 16.97 4.47 6.86
CA VAL A 213 17.06 4.76 5.42
C VAL A 213 16.27 3.70 4.66
N ASN A 214 15.24 4.12 3.94
CA ASN A 214 14.42 3.21 3.14
C ASN A 214 15.08 3.01 1.77
N ILE A 215 15.41 1.76 1.42
CA ILE A 215 15.97 1.38 0.13
C ILE A 215 14.93 0.52 -0.58
N SER A 216 14.56 0.89 -1.81
CA SER A 216 13.47 0.26 -2.54
C SER A 216 13.80 0.06 -4.01
N PHE A 217 13.42 -1.11 -4.55
CA PHE A 217 13.59 -1.52 -5.95
C PHE A 217 12.23 -1.89 -6.56
N PRO A 218 12.01 -1.62 -7.86
CA PRO A 218 10.77 -1.97 -8.53
C PRO A 218 10.69 -3.46 -8.84
N ILE A 219 9.47 -4.00 -8.78
CA ILE A 219 9.13 -5.29 -9.38
C ILE A 219 8.37 -4.99 -10.66
N LEU A 220 8.99 -5.28 -11.79
CA LEU A 220 8.52 -4.86 -13.10
C LEU A 220 7.75 -5.98 -13.82
N ASN A 221 6.69 -5.58 -14.53
CA ASN A 221 5.96 -6.45 -15.47
C ASN A 221 6.65 -6.49 -16.85
N GLN A 222 6.06 -7.20 -17.81
CA GLN A 222 6.57 -7.33 -19.19
C GLN A 222 6.66 -6.00 -19.96
N HIS A 223 5.96 -4.96 -19.51
CA HIS A 223 5.96 -3.64 -20.12
C HIS A 223 6.96 -2.68 -19.45
N GLY A 224 7.71 -3.13 -18.45
CA GLY A 224 8.62 -2.31 -17.67
C GLY A 224 7.92 -1.42 -16.63
N GLU A 225 6.66 -1.69 -16.33
CA GLU A 225 5.89 -0.95 -15.32
C GLU A 225 6.00 -1.63 -13.96
N ALA A 226 6.11 -0.83 -12.90
CA ALA A 226 6.17 -1.35 -11.54
C ALA A 226 4.79 -1.84 -11.06
N ILE A 227 4.68 -3.14 -10.81
CA ILE A 227 3.50 -3.74 -10.16
C ILE A 227 3.63 -3.76 -8.64
N ALA A 228 4.86 -3.71 -8.13
CA ALA A 228 5.19 -3.65 -6.72
C ALA A 228 6.56 -3.00 -6.52
N ALA A 229 6.91 -2.75 -5.26
CA ALA A 229 8.25 -2.38 -4.84
C ALA A 229 8.70 -3.31 -3.71
N MET A 230 9.93 -3.84 -3.78
CA MET A 230 10.58 -4.56 -2.69
C MET A 230 11.48 -3.60 -1.94
N ALA A 231 11.37 -3.52 -0.63
CA ALA A 231 12.06 -2.53 0.17
C ALA A 231 12.61 -3.07 1.48
N VAL A 232 13.74 -2.48 1.89
CA VAL A 232 14.37 -2.67 3.20
C VAL A 232 14.39 -1.33 3.91
N PRO A 233 13.75 -1.20 5.07
CA PRO A 233 13.94 -0.08 5.96
C PRO A 233 15.23 -0.32 6.77
N PHE A 234 16.36 0.12 6.19
CA PHE A 234 17.67 -0.09 6.77
C PHE A 234 17.84 0.75 8.03
N LEU A 235 18.07 0.08 9.15
CA LEU A 235 18.43 0.69 10.43
C LEU A 235 19.88 0.32 10.77
N PRO A 236 20.84 1.27 10.72
CA PRO A 236 22.22 1.01 11.10
C PRO A 236 22.32 0.63 12.57
N ARG A 237 23.12 -0.38 12.90
CA ARG A 237 23.36 -0.86 14.26
C ARG A 237 24.85 -0.90 14.54
N ILE A 238 25.19 -0.74 15.79
CA ILE A 238 26.58 -0.86 16.27
C ILE A 238 27.07 -2.28 16.00
N GLY A 239 28.21 -2.40 15.32
CA GLY A 239 28.84 -3.70 14.98
C GLY A 239 28.29 -4.41 13.76
N ASP A 240 27.36 -3.83 13.02
CA ASP A 240 26.95 -4.39 11.72
C ASP A 240 28.04 -4.19 10.66
N SER A 241 28.37 -5.27 9.94
CA SER A 241 29.27 -5.23 8.77
C SER A 241 28.53 -4.91 7.46
N VAL A 242 27.20 -4.93 7.49
CA VAL A 242 26.33 -4.69 6.34
C VAL A 242 25.87 -3.25 6.32
N GLY A 243 26.15 -2.55 5.23
CA GLY A 243 25.70 -1.17 4.98
C GLY A 243 24.73 -1.06 3.79
N PRO A 244 24.32 0.16 3.45
CA PRO A 244 23.42 0.41 2.32
C PRO A 244 23.87 -0.18 0.98
N PRO A 245 25.18 -0.23 0.63
CA PRO A 245 25.62 -0.86 -0.62
C PRO A 245 25.25 -2.35 -0.72
N GLN A 246 25.49 -3.13 0.34
CA GLN A 246 25.17 -4.56 0.36
C GLN A 246 23.64 -4.79 0.35
N VAL A 247 22.88 -3.91 1.00
CA VAL A 247 21.40 -3.96 0.96
C VAL A 247 20.90 -3.68 -0.46
N LYS A 248 21.48 -2.71 -1.17
CA LYS A 248 21.13 -2.41 -2.56
C LYS A 248 21.41 -3.59 -3.48
N GLU A 249 22.57 -4.23 -3.35
CA GLU A 249 22.93 -5.41 -4.13
C GLU A 249 21.95 -6.57 -3.89
N ALA A 250 21.63 -6.89 -2.63
CA ALA A 250 20.68 -7.94 -2.28
C ALA A 250 19.28 -7.65 -2.83
N LEU A 251 18.80 -6.41 -2.72
CA LEU A 251 17.50 -5.99 -3.26
C LEU A 251 17.48 -6.02 -4.79
N ASP A 252 18.53 -5.58 -5.47
CA ASP A 252 18.61 -5.59 -6.93
C ASP A 252 18.48 -7.02 -7.47
N VAL A 253 19.26 -7.96 -6.92
CA VAL A 253 19.21 -9.36 -7.31
C VAL A 253 17.82 -9.96 -7.06
N ALA A 254 17.25 -9.76 -5.88
CA ALA A 254 15.94 -10.28 -5.53
C ALA A 254 14.82 -9.70 -6.40
N SER A 255 14.85 -8.38 -6.65
CA SER A 255 13.83 -7.68 -7.44
C SER A 255 13.86 -8.08 -8.91
N ARG A 256 15.05 -8.22 -9.50
CA ARG A 256 15.23 -8.75 -10.88
C ARG A 256 14.77 -10.19 -11.01
N THR A 257 15.12 -11.03 -10.04
CA THR A 257 14.70 -12.44 -10.02
C THR A 257 13.17 -12.55 -9.96
N LEU A 258 12.53 -11.78 -9.07
CA LEU A 258 11.07 -11.76 -8.95
C LEU A 258 10.40 -11.22 -10.21
N SER A 259 10.89 -10.10 -10.77
CA SER A 259 10.38 -9.54 -12.02
C SER A 259 10.43 -10.57 -13.15
N SER A 260 11.54 -11.27 -13.29
CA SER A 260 11.71 -12.33 -14.30
C SER A 260 10.74 -13.50 -14.10
N ALA A 261 10.52 -13.92 -12.85
CA ALA A 261 9.64 -15.04 -12.50
C ALA A 261 8.15 -14.75 -12.77
N ILE A 262 7.74 -13.48 -12.72
CA ILE A 262 6.36 -13.06 -13.03
C ILE A 262 6.15 -12.62 -14.49
N GLY A 263 7.12 -12.86 -15.37
CA GLY A 263 7.05 -12.51 -16.78
C GLY A 263 7.56 -11.10 -17.13
N GLY A 264 8.30 -10.46 -16.22
CA GLY A 264 8.94 -9.17 -16.48
C GLY A 264 10.04 -9.25 -17.51
N ASN A 265 10.23 -8.17 -18.27
CA ASN A 265 11.19 -8.14 -19.37
C ASN A 265 12.62 -7.96 -18.84
N LYS A 266 13.52 -8.91 -19.16
CA LYS A 266 14.95 -8.86 -18.81
C LYS A 266 15.69 -7.64 -19.40
N LEU A 267 15.20 -7.07 -20.50
CA LEU A 267 15.86 -5.98 -21.21
C LEU A 267 15.69 -4.60 -20.53
N ALA A 268 14.59 -4.38 -19.80
CA ALA A 268 14.35 -3.13 -19.08
C ALA A 268 15.27 -2.94 -17.85
N LEU A 269 15.89 -4.02 -17.40
CA LEU A 269 16.74 -4.06 -16.21
C LEU A 269 18.23 -3.83 -16.49
N ASN A 270 18.67 -3.92 -17.78
CA ASN A 270 20.09 -3.82 -18.15
C ASN A 270 20.57 -2.41 -18.52
N SER A 271 19.70 -1.41 -18.57
CA SER A 271 20.09 -0.07 -19.01
C SER A 271 20.50 0.90 -17.89
N GLY A 272 20.62 0.45 -16.65
CA GLY A 272 20.79 1.35 -15.50
C GLY A 272 21.98 1.14 -14.58
N VAL A 273 22.77 0.05 -14.71
CA VAL A 273 23.90 -0.16 -13.79
C VAL A 273 25.09 -0.74 -14.58
N LEU A 274 25.98 0.12 -15.05
CA LEU A 274 27.41 -0.02 -15.26
C LEU A 274 27.92 1.13 -16.17
N GLN A 275 28.17 2.28 -15.61
CA GLN A 275 29.28 3.16 -15.95
C GLN A 275 29.69 3.96 -14.72
#